data_9ed24b4af5f871bf99964b1e10d5e249
#
_entry.id   9ed24b4af5f871bf99964b1e10d5e249
#
_cell.length_a   1.000
_cell.length_b   1.000
_cell.length_c   1.000
_cell.angle_alpha   90.00
_cell.angle_beta   90.00
_cell.angle_gamma   90.00
#
_symmetry.space_group_name_H-M   'P 1'
#
loop_
_entity.id
_entity.type
_entity.pdbx_description
1 polymer ?
#
loop_
_entity_poly.entity_id
_entity_poly.type
_entity_poly.pdbx_seq_one_letter_code
_entity_poly.pdbx_strand_id
1 'polypeptide(L)'
;LWLIWEFSANKHKANSLMVRPPLLGGNTRMGVFATRSPFRPNNIGLSSVKIDSVEYDTPQGPVIHVRGGDLMDGTPIFDIKPYVTYADCHVGARSGFVDSNPIKRLEVEIPDNYAKMFSISEIEALRKTLALDPRPHYHSSPDKVYGMPFSNYDIHFKVADNVLKVVEIVKEKKKTIIKSVSYTHLTLPTILRV
;
A
#
# COMPACT_ATOMS: atom_id res chain seq x y z
N LEU A 1 -16.53 -3.20 5.51
CA LEU A 1 -17.13 -3.33 4.18
C LEU A 1 -16.11 -3.74 3.14
N TRP A 2 -16.57 -4.32 2.03
CA TRP A 2 -15.81 -4.57 0.83
C TRP A 2 -15.91 -3.38 -0.12
N LEU A 3 -14.76 -3.01 -0.73
CA LEU A 3 -14.68 -2.07 -1.84
C LEU A 3 -14.32 -2.85 -3.10
N ILE A 4 -15.09 -2.67 -4.15
CA ILE A 4 -14.83 -3.18 -5.51
C ILE A 4 -14.44 -1.96 -6.33
N TRP A 5 -13.22 -1.94 -6.87
CA TRP A 5 -12.61 -0.74 -7.43
C TRP A 5 -11.73 -1.03 -8.65
N GLU A 6 -11.30 0.00 -9.36
CA GLU A 6 -10.48 -0.11 -10.55
C GLU A 6 -9.02 0.23 -10.26
N PHE A 7 -8.09 -0.56 -10.82
CA PHE A 7 -6.68 -0.17 -10.92
C PHE A 7 -6.47 0.91 -11.98
N SER A 8 -7.07 2.08 -11.79
CA SER A 8 -7.13 3.18 -12.76
C SER A 8 -5.76 3.76 -13.15
N ALA A 9 -4.76 3.65 -12.27
CA ALA A 9 -3.39 4.08 -12.57
C ALA A 9 -2.65 3.12 -13.50
N ASN A 10 -3.11 1.88 -13.68
CA ASN A 10 -2.50 0.88 -14.55
C ASN A 10 -3.15 0.87 -15.93
N LYS A 11 -2.71 1.79 -16.79
CA LYS A 11 -3.24 1.94 -18.15
C LYS A 11 -2.81 0.82 -19.13
N HIS A 12 -1.84 -0.01 -18.73
CA HIS A 12 -1.36 -1.09 -19.58
C HIS A 12 -2.18 -2.36 -19.38
N LYS A 13 -2.82 -2.83 -20.46
CA LYS A 13 -3.43 -4.16 -20.46
C LYS A 13 -2.34 -5.22 -20.26
N ALA A 14 -2.67 -6.25 -19.48
CA ALA A 14 -1.76 -7.37 -19.26
C ALA A 14 -1.47 -8.08 -20.62
N ASN A 15 -0.24 -8.03 -21.07
CA ASN A 15 0.22 -8.80 -22.22
C ASN A 15 0.52 -10.26 -21.89
N SER A 16 0.43 -10.63 -20.61
CA SER A 16 0.73 -11.97 -20.10
C SER A 16 -0.12 -12.27 -18.89
N LEU A 17 -0.57 -13.51 -18.76
CA LEU A 17 -1.23 -14.03 -17.57
C LEU A 17 -0.23 -14.44 -16.45
N MET A 18 1.05 -14.12 -16.64
CA MET A 18 2.11 -14.39 -15.70
C MET A 18 2.70 -13.09 -15.16
N VAL A 19 2.87 -13.03 -13.86
CA VAL A 19 3.47 -11.89 -13.14
C VAL A 19 4.63 -12.35 -12.26
N ARG A 20 5.42 -11.41 -11.77
CA ARG A 20 6.55 -11.66 -10.85
C ARG A 20 6.25 -10.98 -9.52
N PRO A 21 5.71 -11.71 -8.52
CA PRO A 21 5.44 -11.14 -7.21
C PRO A 21 6.71 -10.65 -6.53
N PRO A 22 6.74 -9.44 -5.97
CA PRO A 22 7.89 -8.93 -5.22
C PRO A 22 8.30 -9.84 -4.06
N LEU A 23 7.33 -10.44 -3.35
CA LEU A 23 7.58 -11.35 -2.24
C LEU A 23 8.44 -12.59 -2.63
N LEU A 24 8.44 -12.96 -3.93
CA LEU A 24 9.28 -14.03 -4.48
C LEU A 24 10.59 -13.50 -5.08
N GLY A 25 11.06 -12.33 -4.67
CA GLY A 25 12.29 -11.70 -5.16
C GLY A 25 12.21 -11.17 -6.59
N GLY A 26 11.02 -11.12 -7.20
CA GLY A 26 10.80 -10.59 -8.55
C GLY A 26 11.33 -11.48 -9.69
N ASN A 27 11.90 -12.64 -9.42
CA ASN A 27 12.46 -13.56 -10.42
C ASN A 27 11.52 -14.73 -10.75
N THR A 28 10.75 -15.21 -9.77
CA THR A 28 9.79 -16.30 -9.94
C THR A 28 8.52 -15.80 -10.59
N ARG A 29 8.07 -16.49 -11.65
CA ARG A 29 6.81 -16.20 -12.32
C ARG A 29 5.65 -16.95 -11.65
N MET A 30 4.52 -16.27 -11.49
CA MET A 30 3.27 -16.82 -10.98
C MET A 30 2.12 -16.48 -11.91
N GLY A 31 1.13 -17.37 -12.00
CA GLY A 31 -0.12 -17.05 -12.68
C GLY A 31 -0.81 -15.85 -12.00
N VAL A 32 -1.30 -14.91 -12.77
CA VAL A 32 -1.87 -13.66 -12.24
C VAL A 32 -3.03 -13.91 -11.28
N PHE A 33 -3.83 -14.96 -11.51
CA PHE A 33 -4.97 -15.30 -10.65
C PHE A 33 -4.56 -15.90 -9.29
N ALA A 34 -3.30 -16.33 -9.14
CA ALA A 34 -2.72 -16.71 -7.86
C ALA A 34 -2.15 -15.50 -7.08
N THR A 35 -2.35 -14.28 -7.57
CA THR A 35 -1.80 -13.06 -7.01
C THR A 35 -2.84 -11.95 -6.92
N ARG A 36 -2.51 -10.85 -6.23
CA ARG A 36 -3.29 -9.60 -6.22
C ARG A 36 -2.70 -8.53 -7.15
N SER A 37 -1.93 -8.94 -8.16
CA SER A 37 -1.33 -8.03 -9.13
C SER A 37 -2.37 -7.23 -9.89
N PRO A 38 -2.13 -5.93 -10.16
CA PRO A 38 -2.97 -5.10 -11.02
C PRO A 38 -2.90 -5.50 -12.51
N PHE A 39 -1.84 -6.21 -12.92
CA PHE A 39 -1.64 -6.67 -14.31
C PHE A 39 -2.48 -7.90 -14.61
N ARG A 40 -3.79 -7.74 -14.60
CA ARG A 40 -4.78 -8.79 -14.80
C ARG A 40 -5.78 -8.44 -15.92
N PRO A 41 -6.48 -9.44 -16.51
CA PRO A 41 -7.41 -9.20 -17.61
C PRO A 41 -8.52 -8.21 -17.26
N ASN A 42 -9.11 -8.37 -16.07
CA ASN A 42 -10.07 -7.43 -15.51
C ASN A 42 -9.35 -6.58 -14.48
N ASN A 43 -9.36 -5.28 -14.66
CA ASN A 43 -8.60 -4.31 -13.87
C ASN A 43 -9.26 -3.99 -12.52
N ILE A 44 -9.84 -5.02 -11.89
CA ILE A 44 -10.66 -4.90 -10.68
C ILE A 44 -9.81 -5.24 -9.45
N GLY A 45 -9.87 -4.36 -8.46
CA GLY A 45 -9.35 -4.57 -7.11
C GLY A 45 -10.47 -4.87 -6.12
N LEU A 46 -10.13 -5.51 -5.03
CA LEU A 46 -11.02 -5.84 -3.92
C LEU A 46 -10.27 -5.59 -2.61
N SER A 47 -10.83 -4.72 -1.76
CA SER A 47 -10.25 -4.39 -0.45
C SER A 47 -11.32 -4.45 0.64
N SER A 48 -11.02 -5.10 1.75
CA SER A 48 -11.83 -4.99 2.96
C SER A 48 -11.33 -3.83 3.81
N VAL A 49 -12.25 -2.98 4.24
CA VAL A 49 -11.93 -1.78 5.03
C VAL A 49 -12.87 -1.64 6.22
N LYS A 50 -12.40 -0.99 7.27
CA LYS A 50 -13.22 -0.66 8.44
C LYS A 50 -13.90 0.68 8.22
N ILE A 51 -15.22 0.76 8.42
CA ILE A 51 -15.95 2.04 8.47
C ILE A 51 -15.52 2.77 9.74
N ASP A 52 -15.16 4.03 9.59
CA ASP A 52 -14.87 4.94 10.70
C ASP A 52 -16.10 5.81 11.03
N SER A 53 -16.67 6.48 10.00
CA SER A 53 -17.89 7.25 10.12
C SER A 53 -18.61 7.38 8.77
N VAL A 54 -19.85 7.84 8.81
CA VAL A 54 -20.67 8.19 7.63
C VAL A 54 -21.23 9.56 7.81
N GLU A 55 -21.00 10.46 6.85
CA GLU A 55 -21.56 11.79 6.79
C GLU A 55 -22.59 11.83 5.65
N TYR A 56 -23.83 12.17 5.96
CA TYR A 56 -24.93 12.17 4.98
C TYR A 56 -25.05 13.49 4.22
N ASP A 57 -24.84 14.61 4.93
CA ASP A 57 -25.09 15.97 4.43
C ASP A 57 -23.76 16.68 4.12
N THR A 58 -23.08 16.29 3.03
CA THR A 58 -21.92 17.02 2.54
C THR A 58 -22.19 17.66 1.19
N PRO A 59 -21.44 18.69 0.79
CA PRO A 59 -21.59 19.31 -0.54
C PRO A 59 -21.40 18.35 -1.72
N GLN A 60 -20.76 17.19 -1.46
CA GLN A 60 -20.48 16.15 -2.47
C GLN A 60 -21.48 14.97 -2.40
N GLY A 61 -22.50 15.04 -1.54
CA GLY A 61 -23.38 13.94 -1.21
C GLY A 61 -22.85 13.11 -0.03
N PRO A 62 -23.39 11.90 0.21
CA PRO A 62 -22.94 11.05 1.31
C PRO A 62 -21.45 10.66 1.21
N VAL A 63 -20.75 10.71 2.34
CA VAL A 63 -19.33 10.38 2.45
C VAL A 63 -19.13 9.28 3.49
N ILE A 64 -18.40 8.23 3.13
CA ILE A 64 -18.02 7.15 4.02
C ILE A 64 -16.52 7.27 4.33
N HIS A 65 -16.19 7.52 5.58
CA HIS A 65 -14.82 7.51 6.06
C HIS A 65 -14.42 6.08 6.42
N VAL A 66 -13.29 5.61 5.88
CA VAL A 66 -12.81 4.25 6.10
C VAL A 66 -11.36 4.22 6.54
N ARG A 67 -10.98 3.15 7.24
CA ARG A 67 -9.59 2.85 7.61
C ARG A 67 -9.14 1.55 6.94
N GLY A 68 -7.86 1.52 6.56
CA GLY A 68 -7.25 0.36 5.91
C GLY A 68 -7.45 0.31 4.40
N GLY A 69 -7.85 1.42 3.79
CA GLY A 69 -7.89 1.56 2.34
C GLY A 69 -6.46 1.67 1.78
N ASP A 70 -6.15 0.81 0.82
CA ASP A 70 -4.89 0.77 0.06
C ASP A 70 -5.08 1.36 -1.36
N LEU A 71 -5.87 2.42 -1.45
CA LEU A 71 -6.31 3.05 -2.69
C LEU A 71 -5.57 4.37 -2.91
N MET A 72 -5.29 4.67 -4.17
CA MET A 72 -4.83 5.99 -4.57
C MET A 72 -5.99 7.00 -4.54
N ASP A 73 -5.66 8.28 -4.35
CA ASP A 73 -6.66 9.34 -4.50
C ASP A 73 -7.26 9.34 -5.92
N GLY A 74 -8.58 9.52 -6.00
CA GLY A 74 -9.32 9.47 -7.25
C GLY A 74 -9.54 8.06 -7.82
N THR A 75 -9.24 6.99 -7.08
CA THR A 75 -9.54 5.62 -7.53
C THR A 75 -11.04 5.42 -7.67
N PRO A 76 -11.56 5.01 -8.86
CA PRO A 76 -12.97 4.73 -9.06
C PRO A 76 -13.43 3.53 -8.23
N ILE A 77 -14.51 3.71 -7.47
CA ILE A 77 -15.18 2.63 -6.74
C ILE A 77 -16.40 2.22 -7.55
N PHE A 78 -16.47 0.93 -7.92
CA PHE A 78 -17.58 0.40 -8.71
C PHE A 78 -18.75 -0.03 -7.84
N ASP A 79 -18.46 -0.58 -6.65
CA ASP A 79 -19.48 -1.12 -5.77
C ASP A 79 -18.96 -1.20 -4.32
N ILE A 80 -19.90 -1.21 -3.37
CA ILE A 80 -19.65 -1.34 -1.94
C ILE A 80 -20.54 -2.48 -1.42
N LYS A 81 -19.94 -3.42 -0.68
CA LYS A 81 -20.72 -4.51 -0.05
C LYS A 81 -20.44 -4.62 1.44
N PRO A 82 -21.44 -4.97 2.25
CA PRO A 82 -21.21 -5.28 3.66
C PRO A 82 -20.19 -6.42 3.80
N TYR A 83 -19.29 -6.30 4.77
CA TYR A 83 -18.49 -7.45 5.22
C TYR A 83 -19.32 -8.24 6.21
N VAL A 84 -19.54 -9.52 5.93
CA VAL A 84 -20.36 -10.43 6.73
C VAL A 84 -19.48 -11.54 7.28
N THR A 85 -19.18 -11.49 8.57
CA THR A 85 -18.16 -12.34 9.21
C THR A 85 -18.36 -13.84 8.95
N TYR A 86 -19.58 -14.35 9.02
CA TYR A 86 -19.85 -15.78 8.82
C TYR A 86 -19.64 -16.23 7.37
N ALA A 87 -19.74 -15.32 6.40
CA ALA A 87 -19.59 -15.61 4.98
C ALA A 87 -18.18 -15.28 4.45
N ASP A 88 -17.57 -14.22 4.98
CA ASP A 88 -16.34 -13.65 4.44
C ASP A 88 -15.07 -14.09 5.18
N CYS A 89 -15.22 -14.54 6.46
CA CYS A 89 -14.09 -14.95 7.27
C CYS A 89 -13.89 -16.47 7.21
N HIS A 90 -12.82 -16.91 6.57
CA HIS A 90 -12.42 -18.32 6.51
C HIS A 90 -11.20 -18.55 7.41
N VAL A 91 -11.46 -18.92 8.67
CA VAL A 91 -10.40 -19.24 9.63
C VAL A 91 -9.60 -20.47 9.13
N GLY A 92 -8.26 -20.34 9.11
CA GLY A 92 -7.38 -21.41 8.61
C GLY A 92 -7.25 -21.48 7.09
N ALA A 93 -7.78 -20.49 6.33
CA ALA A 93 -7.53 -20.40 4.90
C ALA A 93 -6.02 -20.32 4.60
N ARG A 94 -5.58 -21.06 3.58
CA ARG A 94 -4.19 -21.02 3.11
C ARG A 94 -3.99 -19.89 2.13
N SER A 95 -2.87 -19.16 2.28
CA SER A 95 -2.53 -18.01 1.43
C SER A 95 -1.52 -18.35 0.33
N GLY A 96 -1.39 -19.63 -0.01
CA GLY A 96 -0.53 -20.11 -1.07
C GLY A 96 0.95 -19.76 -0.83
N PHE A 97 1.62 -19.13 -1.79
CA PHE A 97 3.04 -18.81 -1.68
C PHE A 97 3.36 -17.80 -0.56
N VAL A 98 2.38 -17.05 -0.06
CA VAL A 98 2.57 -16.12 1.05
C VAL A 98 2.89 -16.84 2.35
N ASP A 99 2.24 -17.99 2.60
CA ASP A 99 2.48 -18.79 3.81
C ASP A 99 3.90 -19.36 3.86
N SER A 100 4.45 -19.69 2.67
CA SER A 100 5.83 -20.22 2.54
C SER A 100 6.89 -19.12 2.52
N ASN A 101 6.49 -17.87 2.39
CA ASN A 101 7.39 -16.71 2.32
C ASN A 101 6.95 -15.63 3.31
N PRO A 102 7.17 -15.83 4.61
CA PRO A 102 6.75 -14.87 5.62
C PRO A 102 7.43 -13.52 5.38
N ILE A 103 6.65 -12.45 5.49
CA ILE A 103 7.14 -11.08 5.35
C ILE A 103 8.10 -10.80 6.51
N LYS A 104 9.38 -10.69 6.19
CA LYS A 104 10.39 -10.24 7.16
C LYS A 104 10.17 -8.76 7.42
N ARG A 105 10.12 -8.39 8.69
CA ARG A 105 10.04 -6.99 9.08
C ARG A 105 11.42 -6.49 9.45
N LEU A 106 11.76 -5.30 8.95
CA LEU A 106 12.97 -4.60 9.34
C LEU A 106 12.75 -3.89 10.69
N GLU A 107 13.80 -3.76 11.46
CA GLU A 107 13.87 -2.79 12.54
C GLU A 107 13.97 -1.38 11.95
N VAL A 108 13.23 -0.41 12.50
CA VAL A 108 13.15 0.93 11.92
C VAL A 108 13.65 1.97 12.89
N GLU A 109 14.74 2.65 12.51
CA GLU A 109 15.30 3.80 13.21
C GLU A 109 14.86 5.09 12.53
N ILE A 110 14.12 5.93 13.26
CA ILE A 110 13.74 7.28 12.83
C ILE A 110 14.31 8.24 13.87
N PRO A 111 15.27 9.10 13.50
CA PRO A 111 15.81 10.12 14.41
C PRO A 111 14.73 11.05 14.96
N ASP A 112 14.85 11.47 16.22
CA ASP A 112 13.85 12.27 16.94
C ASP A 112 13.51 13.61 16.26
N ASN A 113 14.50 14.23 15.61
CA ASN A 113 14.27 15.46 14.85
C ASN A 113 13.28 15.25 13.69
N TYR A 114 13.29 14.08 13.06
CA TYR A 114 12.35 13.71 12.00
C TYR A 114 11.03 13.21 12.56
N ALA A 115 11.07 12.44 13.64
CA ALA A 115 9.85 11.94 14.28
C ALA A 115 8.90 13.06 14.72
N LYS A 116 9.46 14.18 15.19
CA LYS A 116 8.70 15.39 15.61
C LYS A 116 7.98 16.11 14.47
N MET A 117 8.27 15.79 13.20
CA MET A 117 7.60 16.38 12.03
C MET A 117 6.22 15.80 11.77
N PHE A 118 5.88 14.70 12.43
CA PHE A 118 4.65 13.93 12.22
C PHE A 118 3.79 13.88 13.48
N SER A 119 2.50 13.74 13.29
CA SER A 119 1.60 13.36 14.38
C SER A 119 1.90 11.94 14.89
N ILE A 120 1.39 11.58 16.07
CA ILE A 120 1.58 10.25 16.67
C ILE A 120 1.07 9.16 15.71
N SER A 121 -0.07 9.37 15.07
CA SER A 121 -0.65 8.40 14.13
C SER A 121 0.16 8.28 12.84
N GLU A 122 0.69 9.38 12.32
CA GLU A 122 1.52 9.37 11.10
C GLU A 122 2.87 8.69 11.34
N ILE A 123 3.53 8.95 12.47
CA ILE A 123 4.82 8.32 12.78
C ILE A 123 4.69 6.81 12.98
N GLU A 124 3.59 6.35 13.58
CA GLU A 124 3.28 4.91 13.68
C GLU A 124 3.03 4.28 12.31
N ALA A 125 2.27 4.96 11.44
CA ALA A 125 2.01 4.49 10.09
C ALA A 125 3.31 4.44 9.27
N LEU A 126 4.14 5.49 9.32
CA LEU A 126 5.45 5.54 8.68
C LEU A 126 6.34 4.37 9.14
N ARG A 127 6.42 4.14 10.45
CA ARG A 127 7.23 3.06 11.04
C ARG A 127 6.76 1.68 10.56
N LYS A 128 5.45 1.43 10.52
CA LYS A 128 4.85 0.18 10.02
C LYS A 128 5.12 -0.02 8.53
N THR A 129 5.06 1.05 7.73
CA THR A 129 5.33 1.01 6.29
C THR A 129 6.80 0.70 6.01
N LEU A 130 7.72 1.39 6.68
CA LEU A 130 9.17 1.17 6.53
C LEU A 130 9.59 -0.22 6.99
N ALA A 131 8.94 -0.77 8.03
CA ALA A 131 9.21 -2.12 8.51
C ALA A 131 8.90 -3.22 7.47
N LEU A 132 8.08 -2.94 6.47
CA LEU A 132 7.74 -3.87 5.39
C LEU A 132 8.78 -3.88 4.24
N ASP A 133 9.91 -3.22 4.42
CA ASP A 133 10.98 -3.11 3.41
C ASP A 133 10.50 -2.57 2.05
N PRO A 134 10.31 -1.27 1.92
CA PRO A 134 9.80 -0.67 0.69
C PRO A 134 10.82 -0.64 -0.47
N ARG A 135 12.00 -1.25 -0.31
CA ARG A 135 13.02 -1.32 -1.36
C ARG A 135 12.58 -2.24 -2.51
N PRO A 136 13.03 -1.97 -3.75
CA PRO A 136 12.97 -2.96 -4.80
C PRO A 136 13.80 -4.21 -4.42
N HIS A 137 13.18 -5.38 -4.41
CA HIS A 137 13.79 -6.64 -3.90
C HIS A 137 15.06 -7.12 -4.64
N TYR A 138 15.39 -6.52 -5.79
CA TYR A 138 16.60 -6.83 -6.57
C TYR A 138 17.79 -5.92 -6.25
N HIS A 139 17.67 -5.05 -5.23
CA HIS A 139 18.76 -4.19 -4.77
C HIS A 139 19.10 -4.49 -3.32
N SER A 140 20.34 -4.92 -3.07
CA SER A 140 20.85 -5.27 -1.74
C SER A 140 22.11 -4.47 -1.32
N SER A 141 22.37 -3.31 -1.92
CA SER A 141 23.53 -2.49 -1.55
C SER A 141 23.26 -1.76 -0.24
N PRO A 142 24.07 -1.96 0.83
CA PRO A 142 23.88 -1.34 2.13
C PRO A 142 24.12 0.17 2.13
N ASP A 143 24.93 0.70 1.19
CA ASP A 143 25.23 2.12 1.10
C ASP A 143 24.24 2.93 0.30
N LYS A 144 23.34 2.26 -0.41
CA LYS A 144 22.38 2.92 -1.28
C LYS A 144 21.29 3.62 -0.47
N VAL A 145 21.06 4.90 -0.79
CA VAL A 145 19.92 5.66 -0.30
C VAL A 145 18.71 5.38 -1.18
N TYR A 146 17.60 5.06 -0.55
CA TYR A 146 16.29 4.85 -1.18
C TYR A 146 15.36 5.98 -0.78
N GLY A 147 14.43 6.35 -1.67
CA GLY A 147 13.38 7.34 -1.41
C GLY A 147 12.01 6.70 -1.45
N MET A 148 11.11 7.15 -0.58
CA MET A 148 9.71 6.73 -0.54
C MET A 148 8.83 7.94 -0.21
N PRO A 149 7.83 8.26 -1.03
CA PRO A 149 6.86 9.29 -0.69
C PRO A 149 5.97 8.83 0.49
N PHE A 150 5.77 9.73 1.45
CA PHE A 150 4.88 9.51 2.58
C PHE A 150 4.25 10.84 3.02
N SER A 151 2.91 10.93 3.01
CA SER A 151 2.19 12.18 3.25
C SER A 151 2.64 13.27 2.27
N ASN A 152 3.22 14.36 2.76
CA ASN A 152 3.76 15.47 1.96
C ASN A 152 5.30 15.49 1.93
N TYR A 153 5.94 14.36 2.21
CA TYR A 153 7.39 14.23 2.34
C TYR A 153 7.94 13.11 1.48
N ASP A 154 9.18 13.24 1.04
CA ASP A 154 10.00 12.17 0.50
C ASP A 154 10.94 11.68 1.61
N ILE A 155 10.82 10.41 1.98
CA ILE A 155 11.54 9.78 3.09
C ILE A 155 12.75 9.07 2.51
N HIS A 156 13.95 9.55 2.79
CA HIS A 156 15.19 8.91 2.38
C HIS A 156 15.72 8.00 3.48
N PHE A 157 16.08 6.78 3.12
CA PHE A 157 16.54 5.78 4.08
C PHE A 157 17.60 4.85 3.48
N LYS A 158 18.35 4.19 4.36
CA LYS A 158 19.28 3.10 4.06
C LYS A 158 18.86 1.85 4.81
N VAL A 159 19.27 0.69 4.31
CA VAL A 159 19.02 -0.59 4.99
C VAL A 159 20.31 -1.40 5.04
N ALA A 160 20.74 -1.76 6.24
CA ALA A 160 21.85 -2.63 6.52
C ALA A 160 21.48 -3.56 7.69
N ASP A 161 21.94 -4.79 7.67
CA ASP A 161 21.81 -5.76 8.77
C ASP A 161 20.39 -5.87 9.39
N ASN A 162 19.38 -5.89 8.53
CA ASN A 162 17.96 -5.94 8.90
C ASN A 162 17.45 -4.67 9.62
N VAL A 163 18.21 -3.57 9.64
CA VAL A 163 17.84 -2.28 10.19
C VAL A 163 17.65 -1.28 9.06
N LEU A 164 16.49 -0.63 9.04
CA LEU A 164 16.19 0.51 8.16
C LEU A 164 16.38 1.80 8.94
N LYS A 165 17.30 2.64 8.47
CA LYS A 165 17.60 3.94 9.10
C LYS A 165 17.18 5.08 8.19
N VAL A 166 16.29 5.95 8.67
CA VAL A 166 15.93 7.19 7.99
C VAL A 166 17.11 8.16 8.08
N VAL A 167 17.58 8.62 6.92
CA VAL A 167 18.74 9.51 6.81
C VAL A 167 18.34 10.95 6.52
N GLU A 168 17.21 11.15 5.82
CA GLU A 168 16.74 12.49 5.45
C GLU A 168 15.23 12.47 5.21
N ILE A 169 14.55 13.56 5.51
CA ILE A 169 13.15 13.79 5.16
C ILE A 169 13.02 15.13 4.48
N VAL A 170 12.60 15.13 3.23
CA VAL A 170 12.45 16.32 2.40
C VAL A 170 10.97 16.60 2.17
N LYS A 171 10.55 17.86 2.38
CA LYS A 171 9.17 18.23 2.06
C LYS A 171 8.97 18.23 0.55
N GLU A 172 7.99 17.45 0.08
CA GLU A 172 7.69 17.38 -1.34
C GLU A 172 7.18 18.73 -1.85
N LYS A 173 7.89 19.33 -2.79
CA LYS A 173 7.36 20.49 -3.55
C LYS A 173 6.28 19.90 -4.47
N LYS A 174 5.01 20.32 -4.34
CA LYS A 174 3.91 19.92 -5.23
C LYS A 174 4.37 19.99 -6.69
N LYS A 175 4.81 18.89 -7.24
CA LYS A 175 4.97 18.70 -8.69
C LYS A 175 3.74 17.92 -9.16
N THR A 176 2.88 18.60 -9.88
CA THR A 176 1.85 18.01 -10.73
C THR A 176 2.54 17.21 -11.83
N ILE A 177 2.97 15.99 -11.55
CA ILE A 177 3.35 15.01 -12.59
C ILE A 177 3.09 13.62 -12.02
N ILE A 178 2.16 12.94 -12.66
CA ILE A 178 1.86 11.51 -12.48
C ILE A 178 3.08 10.71 -12.95
N LYS A 179 3.90 10.22 -12.02
CA LYS A 179 4.85 9.13 -12.29
C LYS A 179 4.48 7.93 -11.41
N SER A 180 4.47 6.76 -12.03
CA SER A 180 4.14 5.48 -11.45
C SER A 180 4.75 5.27 -10.06
N VAL A 181 3.91 5.14 -9.05
CA VAL A 181 4.31 4.85 -7.67
C VAL A 181 4.28 3.34 -7.48
N SER A 182 5.39 2.79 -7.03
CA SER A 182 5.46 1.43 -6.52
C SER A 182 4.65 1.35 -5.21
N TYR A 183 3.71 0.42 -5.16
CA TYR A 183 2.75 0.30 -4.06
C TYR A 183 3.41 -0.10 -2.76
N THR A 184 3.33 0.76 -1.76
CA THR A 184 3.49 0.42 -0.36
C THR A 184 2.15 0.64 0.35
N HIS A 185 1.72 -0.34 1.14
CA HIS A 185 0.46 -0.29 1.88
C HIS A 185 0.46 0.86 2.89
N LEU A 186 -0.19 1.96 2.54
CA LEU A 186 -0.42 3.10 3.42
C LEU A 186 -1.80 2.94 4.07
N THR A 187 -1.83 2.77 5.39
CA THR A 187 -3.07 2.87 6.19
C THR A 187 -3.33 4.33 6.55
N LEU A 188 -3.55 5.19 5.56
CA LEU A 188 -4.10 6.52 5.77
C LEU A 188 -5.64 6.44 5.78
N PRO A 189 -6.33 7.32 6.50
CA PRO A 189 -7.78 7.41 6.40
C PRO A 189 -8.14 7.76 4.95
N THR A 190 -8.89 6.89 4.31
CA THR A 190 -9.36 7.08 2.93
C THR A 190 -10.80 7.57 2.98
N ILE A 191 -11.08 8.65 2.29
CA ILE A 191 -12.42 9.21 2.13
C ILE A 191 -13.03 8.61 0.88
N LEU A 192 -14.11 7.85 1.04
CA LEU A 192 -14.92 7.35 -0.06
C LEU A 192 -16.07 8.31 -0.30
N ARG A 193 -16.17 8.80 -1.53
CA ARG A 193 -17.33 9.53 -2.02
C ARG A 193 -18.25 8.55 -2.77
N VAL A 194 -19.48 8.51 -2.39
CA VAL A 194 -20.54 7.68 -3.01
C VAL A 194 -21.38 8.57 -3.93
#